data_d0d1f829a692e52abadb9512e3005c30
#
_entry.id   d0d1f829a692e52abadb9512e3005c30
#
_cell.length_a   1.000
_cell.length_b   1.000
_cell.length_c   1.000
_cell.angle_alpha   90.00
_cell.angle_beta   90.00
_cell.angle_gamma   90.00
#
_symmetry.space_group_name_H-M   'P 1'
#
loop_
_entity.id
_entity.type
_entity.pdbx_description
1 polymer ?
#
loop_
_entity_poly.entity_id
_entity_poly.type
_entity_poly.pdbx_seq_one_letter_code
_entity_poly.pdbx_strand_id
1 'polypeptide(L)'
;MAGDAGVPQPAATPPGPSAAPAVTAGRTVAVRGLPPVAENLFSWQDGTPRLIGSACRACGTLAFPQQQSCPRCCGEDVAAALLPAEGTLWSWTVQRFPPKSPPYAGGEAEFRPFAVGYVALDGGIAVQGRRTGAAPPDGYEIGMPMWLVIEPFPRSDGTTVAAYAFAPGPAGRGGNPAGAPGEGSSA
;
A
#
# COMPACT_ATOMS: atom_id res chain seq x y z
N MET A 1 39.52 -13.04 -36.25
CA MET A 1 39.12 -12.91 -34.86
C MET A 1 37.63 -12.58 -34.85
N ALA A 2 36.80 -13.59 -34.62
CA ALA A 2 35.34 -13.44 -34.59
C ALA A 2 34.91 -13.11 -33.15
N GLY A 3 34.23 -11.97 -32.98
CA GLY A 3 33.65 -11.52 -31.69
C GLY A 3 32.38 -12.29 -31.38
N ASP A 4 32.39 -12.93 -30.26
CA ASP A 4 31.23 -13.61 -29.66
C ASP A 4 30.18 -12.59 -29.18
N ALA A 5 29.05 -12.55 -29.87
CA ALA A 5 27.90 -11.72 -29.49
C ALA A 5 27.09 -12.47 -28.42
N GLY A 6 27.30 -12.09 -27.16
CA GLY A 6 26.55 -12.63 -26.02
C GLY A 6 25.02 -12.50 -26.19
N VAL A 7 24.31 -13.61 -26.12
CA VAL A 7 22.86 -13.72 -26.13
C VAL A 7 22.27 -13.10 -24.86
N PRO A 8 21.31 -12.14 -24.93
CA PRO A 8 20.66 -11.61 -23.74
C PRO A 8 19.85 -12.71 -23.00
N GLN A 9 20.10 -12.86 -21.71
CA GLN A 9 19.34 -13.78 -20.87
C GLN A 9 17.88 -13.28 -20.71
N PRO A 10 16.89 -14.18 -20.71
CA PRO A 10 15.51 -13.83 -20.47
C PRO A 10 15.34 -13.34 -19.03
N ALA A 11 14.58 -12.25 -18.87
CA ALA A 11 14.23 -11.68 -17.58
C ALA A 11 13.53 -12.70 -16.70
N ALA A 12 13.92 -12.80 -15.43
CA ALA A 12 13.33 -13.71 -14.46
C ALA A 12 11.85 -13.40 -14.28
N THR A 13 11.01 -14.43 -14.42
CA THR A 13 9.56 -14.38 -14.13
C THR A 13 9.34 -14.00 -12.66
N PRO A 14 8.51 -13.00 -12.34
CA PRO A 14 8.23 -12.64 -10.96
C PRO A 14 7.53 -13.80 -10.24
N PRO A 15 7.83 -14.05 -8.93
CA PRO A 15 7.18 -15.09 -8.16
C PRO A 15 5.67 -14.83 -8.07
N GLY A 16 4.87 -15.87 -8.22
CA GLY A 16 3.41 -15.84 -8.13
C GLY A 16 2.92 -15.34 -6.75
N PRO A 17 1.65 -14.91 -6.66
CA PRO A 17 1.10 -14.30 -5.45
C PRO A 17 1.14 -15.27 -4.27
N SER A 18 1.79 -14.83 -3.18
CA SER A 18 1.82 -15.55 -1.91
C SER A 18 0.47 -15.42 -1.20
N ALA A 19 -0.04 -16.52 -0.66
CA ALA A 19 -1.30 -16.55 0.07
C ALA A 19 -1.28 -15.65 1.32
N ALA A 20 -2.28 -14.80 1.47
CA ALA A 20 -2.47 -13.94 2.64
C ALA A 20 -2.71 -14.78 3.91
N PRO A 21 -2.22 -14.35 5.09
CA PRO A 21 -2.37 -15.10 6.33
C PRO A 21 -3.84 -15.18 6.80
N ALA A 22 -4.20 -16.30 7.43
CA ALA A 22 -5.55 -16.65 7.86
C ALA A 22 -6.26 -15.62 8.77
N VAL A 23 -5.49 -14.79 9.49
CA VAL A 23 -6.01 -13.72 10.36
C VAL A 23 -6.78 -12.63 9.58
N THR A 24 -6.47 -12.46 8.31
CA THR A 24 -7.10 -11.46 7.43
C THR A 24 -8.46 -11.95 6.93
N ALA A 25 -8.67 -13.26 6.81
CA ALA A 25 -9.88 -13.82 6.21
C ALA A 25 -11.17 -13.48 6.98
N GLY A 26 -11.15 -13.53 8.32
CA GLY A 26 -12.33 -13.22 9.16
C GLY A 26 -12.74 -11.74 9.12
N ARG A 27 -11.77 -10.81 9.11
CA ARG A 27 -12.03 -9.37 8.99
C ARG A 27 -12.48 -8.98 7.58
N THR A 28 -11.95 -9.66 6.59
CA THR A 28 -12.29 -9.49 5.17
C THR A 28 -13.77 -9.77 4.89
N VAL A 29 -14.35 -10.78 5.52
CA VAL A 29 -15.77 -11.13 5.33
C VAL A 29 -16.68 -10.04 5.88
N ALA A 30 -16.35 -9.45 7.04
CA ALA A 30 -17.15 -8.40 7.67
C ALA A 30 -17.26 -7.09 6.87
N VAL A 31 -16.31 -6.81 5.98
CA VAL A 31 -16.26 -5.55 5.20
C VAL A 31 -16.74 -5.70 3.76
N ARG A 32 -16.97 -6.91 3.25
CA ARG A 32 -17.37 -7.15 1.85
C ARG A 32 -18.73 -6.56 1.47
N GLY A 33 -19.59 -6.31 2.43
CA GLY A 33 -20.91 -5.68 2.23
C GLY A 33 -20.91 -4.16 2.42
N LEU A 34 -19.80 -3.55 2.83
CA LEU A 34 -19.70 -2.12 3.04
C LEU A 34 -19.30 -1.40 1.74
N PRO A 35 -19.88 -0.20 1.47
CA PRO A 35 -19.41 0.61 0.34
C PRO A 35 -17.96 1.05 0.58
N PRO A 36 -17.14 1.17 -0.45
CA PRO A 36 -15.77 1.66 -0.32
C PRO A 36 -15.75 3.14 0.11
N VAL A 37 -14.70 3.55 0.82
CA VAL A 37 -14.49 4.94 1.26
C VAL A 37 -14.39 5.90 0.07
N ALA A 38 -13.91 5.45 -1.06
CA ALA A 38 -13.96 6.09 -2.36
C ALA A 38 -13.93 5.01 -3.45
N GLU A 39 -14.48 5.34 -4.62
CA GLU A 39 -14.49 4.43 -5.77
C GLU A 39 -13.09 4.16 -6.29
N ASN A 40 -12.89 2.98 -6.87
CA ASN A 40 -11.65 2.58 -7.54
C ASN A 40 -10.37 2.65 -6.70
N LEU A 41 -10.46 2.55 -5.36
CA LEU A 41 -9.27 2.50 -4.51
C LEU A 41 -8.72 1.07 -4.34
N PHE A 42 -9.61 0.09 -4.25
CA PHE A 42 -9.23 -1.31 -4.08
C PHE A 42 -10.26 -2.26 -4.68
N SER A 43 -9.84 -3.48 -4.93
CA SER A 43 -10.68 -4.59 -5.37
C SER A 43 -10.29 -5.88 -4.65
N TRP A 44 -11.06 -6.94 -4.90
CA TRP A 44 -10.81 -8.26 -4.34
C TRP A 44 -10.40 -9.23 -5.45
N GLN A 45 -9.23 -9.85 -5.30
CA GLN A 45 -8.80 -10.97 -6.14
C GLN A 45 -8.66 -12.22 -5.30
N ASP A 46 -9.39 -13.27 -5.63
CA ASP A 46 -9.34 -14.57 -4.94
C ASP A 46 -9.41 -14.44 -3.41
N GLY A 47 -10.25 -13.51 -2.94
CA GLY A 47 -10.40 -13.22 -1.50
C GLY A 47 -9.34 -12.30 -0.90
N THR A 48 -8.33 -11.90 -1.67
CA THR A 48 -7.25 -11.00 -1.23
C THR A 48 -7.51 -9.57 -1.70
N PRO A 49 -7.42 -8.55 -0.83
CA PRO A 49 -7.55 -7.16 -1.25
C PRO A 49 -6.34 -6.72 -2.08
N ARG A 50 -6.58 -5.89 -3.08
CA ARG A 50 -5.54 -5.26 -3.92
C ARG A 50 -5.87 -3.79 -4.10
N LEU A 51 -4.90 -2.91 -3.97
CA LEU A 51 -5.07 -1.50 -4.32
C LEU A 51 -5.09 -1.35 -5.85
N ILE A 52 -5.93 -0.45 -6.32
CA ILE A 52 -6.03 -0.11 -7.75
C ILE A 52 -5.21 1.15 -7.97
N GLY A 53 -4.06 0.98 -8.57
CA GLY A 53 -3.19 2.06 -9.03
C GLY A 53 -3.16 2.16 -10.53
N SER A 54 -2.14 2.81 -11.06
CA SER A 54 -1.82 2.84 -12.48
C SER A 54 -0.36 2.51 -12.74
N ALA A 55 -0.09 1.93 -13.90
CA ALA A 55 1.26 1.65 -14.41
C ALA A 55 1.47 2.40 -15.71
N CYS A 56 2.56 3.14 -15.82
CA CYS A 56 2.97 3.79 -17.05
C CYS A 56 3.61 2.76 -18.00
N ARG A 57 3.07 2.64 -19.23
CA ARG A 57 3.61 1.70 -20.22
C ARG A 57 4.94 2.17 -20.81
N ALA A 58 5.22 3.47 -20.78
CA ALA A 58 6.45 4.02 -21.32
C ALA A 58 7.65 3.85 -20.37
N CYS A 59 7.48 3.98 -19.04
CA CYS A 59 8.62 3.97 -18.11
C CYS A 59 8.43 3.02 -16.91
N GLY A 60 7.34 2.24 -16.84
CA GLY A 60 7.08 1.27 -15.79
C GLY A 60 6.70 1.85 -14.42
N THR A 61 6.64 3.19 -14.28
CA THR A 61 6.34 3.82 -12.98
C THR A 61 4.92 3.49 -12.53
N LEU A 62 4.79 3.04 -11.28
CA LEU A 62 3.52 2.84 -10.61
C LEU A 62 3.05 4.11 -9.91
N ALA A 63 1.75 4.34 -9.85
CA ALA A 63 1.14 5.42 -9.09
C ALA A 63 -0.10 4.95 -8.33
N PHE A 64 -0.37 5.59 -7.19
CA PHE A 64 -1.57 5.36 -6.38
C PHE A 64 -2.02 6.70 -5.72
N PRO A 65 -3.31 7.01 -5.71
CA PRO A 65 -4.41 6.35 -6.45
C PRO A 65 -4.19 6.36 -7.98
N GLN A 66 -5.08 5.69 -8.72
CA GLN A 66 -5.00 5.65 -10.17
C GLN A 66 -4.93 7.07 -10.77
N GLN A 67 -3.97 7.29 -11.68
CA GLN A 67 -3.71 8.56 -12.35
C GLN A 67 -4.02 8.45 -13.84
N GLN A 68 -4.29 9.60 -14.48
CA GLN A 68 -4.48 9.70 -15.94
C GLN A 68 -3.17 9.97 -16.69
N SER A 69 -2.13 10.41 -15.98
CA SER A 69 -0.80 10.64 -16.53
C SER A 69 0.27 10.14 -15.57
N CYS A 70 1.44 9.83 -16.11
CA CYS A 70 2.56 9.34 -15.33
C CYS A 70 3.23 10.46 -14.53
N PRO A 71 3.40 10.34 -13.19
CA PRO A 71 4.04 11.37 -12.39
C PRO A 71 5.55 11.52 -12.65
N ARG A 72 6.18 10.53 -13.34
CA ARG A 72 7.62 10.55 -13.63
C ARG A 72 7.94 11.11 -15.00
N CYS A 73 7.28 10.61 -16.07
CA CYS A 73 7.58 10.99 -17.44
C CYS A 73 6.51 11.89 -18.07
N CYS A 74 5.45 12.23 -17.34
CA CYS A 74 4.30 13.03 -17.77
C CYS A 74 3.54 12.45 -19.00
N GLY A 75 3.84 11.21 -19.40
CA GLY A 75 3.15 10.54 -20.50
C GLY A 75 1.73 10.12 -20.09
N GLU A 76 0.82 10.08 -21.07
CA GLU A 76 -0.59 9.70 -20.86
C GLU A 76 -0.85 8.20 -21.09
N ASP A 77 0.13 7.44 -21.55
CA ASP A 77 0.00 5.99 -21.76
C ASP A 77 0.13 5.25 -20.43
N VAL A 78 -0.92 5.36 -19.62
CA VAL A 78 -1.06 4.71 -18.33
C VAL A 78 -2.24 3.74 -18.33
N ALA A 79 -2.11 2.63 -17.64
CA ALA A 79 -3.17 1.64 -17.50
C ALA A 79 -3.43 1.36 -16.01
N ALA A 80 -4.68 0.96 -15.69
CA ALA A 80 -5.00 0.47 -14.35
C ALA A 80 -4.12 -0.74 -14.02
N ALA A 81 -3.59 -0.77 -12.79
CA ALA A 81 -2.75 -1.85 -12.30
C ALA A 81 -3.12 -2.22 -10.87
N LEU A 82 -3.16 -3.51 -10.56
CA LEU A 82 -3.32 -3.98 -9.19
C LEU A 82 -1.95 -3.98 -8.50
N LEU A 83 -1.87 -3.27 -7.39
CA LEU A 83 -0.63 -3.17 -6.63
C LEU A 83 -0.43 -4.40 -5.73
N PRO A 84 0.82 -4.73 -5.36
CA PRO A 84 1.12 -5.75 -4.35
C PRO A 84 0.36 -5.50 -3.04
N ALA A 85 -0.06 -6.57 -2.36
CA ALA A 85 -0.73 -6.47 -1.07
C ALA A 85 0.25 -6.46 0.12
N GLU A 86 1.52 -6.71 -0.15
CA GLU A 86 2.58 -6.84 0.83
C GLU A 86 3.64 -5.76 0.60
N GLY A 87 4.30 -5.36 1.66
CA GLY A 87 5.39 -4.40 1.59
C GLY A 87 6.11 -4.26 2.92
N THR A 88 6.95 -3.25 2.99
CA THR A 88 7.77 -2.94 4.16
C THR A 88 7.45 -1.56 4.70
N LEU A 89 7.34 -1.40 5.99
CA LEU A 89 7.16 -0.10 6.61
C LEU A 89 8.36 0.80 6.35
N TRP A 90 8.14 1.86 5.57
CA TRP A 90 9.20 2.83 5.24
C TRP A 90 9.28 3.98 6.24
N SER A 91 8.12 4.52 6.65
CA SER A 91 8.05 5.58 7.68
C SER A 91 6.69 5.56 8.35
N TRP A 92 6.60 6.16 9.56
CA TRP A 92 5.33 6.26 10.25
C TRP A 92 5.32 7.42 11.26
N THR A 93 4.11 7.82 11.65
CA THR A 93 3.85 8.79 12.70
C THR A 93 2.54 8.46 13.40
N VAL A 94 2.27 9.09 14.54
CA VAL A 94 1.00 8.95 15.26
C VAL A 94 0.20 10.23 15.12
N GLN A 95 -1.00 10.10 14.60
CA GLN A 95 -2.01 11.15 14.63
C GLN A 95 -2.58 11.22 16.05
N ARG A 96 -2.19 12.24 16.81
CA ARG A 96 -2.58 12.39 18.23
C ARG A 96 -3.74 13.36 18.44
N PHE A 97 -4.14 14.09 17.41
CA PHE A 97 -5.23 15.06 17.44
C PHE A 97 -6.27 14.71 16.38
N PRO A 98 -7.58 14.99 16.61
CA PRO A 98 -8.59 14.74 15.63
C PRO A 98 -8.34 15.58 14.37
N PRO A 99 -8.32 14.96 13.18
CA PRO A 99 -8.26 15.73 11.94
C PRO A 99 -9.49 16.62 11.79
N LYS A 100 -9.27 17.86 11.37
CA LYS A 100 -10.36 18.87 11.21
C LYS A 100 -11.26 18.60 10.00
N SER A 101 -10.81 17.76 9.07
CA SER A 101 -11.51 17.52 7.80
C SER A 101 -12.22 16.16 7.80
N PRO A 102 -13.39 16.05 7.16
CA PRO A 102 -13.99 14.75 6.87
C PRO A 102 -12.98 13.83 6.20
N PRO A 103 -13.09 12.48 6.34
CA PRO A 103 -14.25 11.74 6.84
C PRO A 103 -14.22 11.39 8.33
N TYR A 104 -13.32 11.93 9.11
CA TYR A 104 -13.15 11.55 10.51
C TYR A 104 -14.35 11.99 11.36
N ALA A 105 -14.85 11.05 12.19
CA ALA A 105 -15.96 11.28 13.11
C ALA A 105 -15.45 11.57 14.53
N GLY A 106 -16.29 12.21 15.32
CA GLY A 106 -16.06 12.44 16.75
C GLY A 106 -15.32 13.75 17.08
N GLY A 107 -15.57 14.26 18.28
CA GLY A 107 -14.86 15.38 18.87
C GLY A 107 -13.56 14.94 19.55
N GLU A 108 -12.86 15.88 20.19
CA GLU A 108 -11.61 15.61 20.92
C GLU A 108 -11.76 14.53 22.01
N ALA A 109 -12.91 14.49 22.68
CA ALA A 109 -13.17 13.52 23.75
C ALA A 109 -13.29 12.07 23.26
N GLU A 110 -13.74 11.85 22.02
CA GLU A 110 -13.96 10.53 21.43
C GLU A 110 -12.79 10.08 20.56
N PHE A 111 -11.88 11.00 20.23
CA PHE A 111 -10.74 10.71 19.38
C PHE A 111 -9.80 9.69 20.03
N ARG A 112 -9.38 8.71 19.25
CA ARG A 112 -8.33 7.77 19.63
C ARG A 112 -7.15 7.94 18.70
N PRO A 113 -5.93 8.14 19.24
CA PRO A 113 -4.73 8.22 18.41
C PRO A 113 -4.59 6.99 17.51
N PHE A 114 -4.12 7.20 16.29
CA PHE A 114 -3.85 6.12 15.35
C PHE A 114 -2.55 6.38 14.59
N ALA A 115 -1.90 5.31 14.18
CA ALA A 115 -0.69 5.42 13.38
C ALA A 115 -1.03 5.55 11.90
N VAL A 116 -0.26 6.39 11.20
CA VAL A 116 -0.26 6.58 9.75
C VAL A 116 1.16 6.38 9.26
N GLY A 117 1.36 5.76 8.13
CA GLY A 117 2.70 5.55 7.59
C GLY A 117 2.71 5.26 6.12
N TYR A 118 3.90 5.25 5.55
CA TYR A 118 4.16 4.80 4.20
C TYR A 118 4.64 3.35 4.21
N VAL A 119 4.04 2.53 3.37
CA VAL A 119 4.47 1.16 3.13
C VAL A 119 5.06 1.11 1.72
N ALA A 120 6.34 0.75 1.63
CA ALA A 120 7.00 0.49 0.37
C ALA A 120 6.54 -0.87 -0.15
N LEU A 121 5.76 -0.86 -1.23
CA LEU A 121 5.32 -2.06 -1.93
C LEU A 121 6.35 -2.43 -3.00
N ASP A 122 6.34 -3.69 -3.43
CA ASP A 122 7.15 -4.14 -4.56
C ASP A 122 6.83 -3.32 -5.82
N GLY A 123 7.84 -3.12 -6.67
CA GLY A 123 7.70 -2.26 -7.85
C GLY A 123 8.01 -0.79 -7.60
N GLY A 124 8.54 -0.43 -6.41
CA GLY A 124 9.09 0.90 -6.13
C GLY A 124 8.06 1.98 -5.83
N ILE A 125 6.87 1.61 -5.35
CA ILE A 125 5.84 2.56 -4.92
C ILE A 125 5.69 2.56 -3.41
N ALA A 126 5.60 3.74 -2.79
CA ALA A 126 5.26 3.90 -1.38
C ALA A 126 3.82 4.40 -1.25
N VAL A 127 3.00 3.66 -0.52
CA VAL A 127 1.58 3.98 -0.32
C VAL A 127 1.35 4.40 1.13
N GLN A 128 0.75 5.59 1.30
CA GLN A 128 0.33 6.05 2.61
C GLN A 128 -0.96 5.34 3.03
N GLY A 129 -1.04 4.92 4.29
CA GLY A 129 -2.25 4.33 4.84
C GLY A 129 -2.28 4.39 6.36
N ARG A 130 -3.47 4.21 6.92
CA ARG A 130 -3.62 3.95 8.35
C ARG A 130 -2.98 2.61 8.69
N ARG A 131 -2.56 2.51 9.90
CA ARG A 131 -1.99 1.28 10.44
C ARG A 131 -2.98 0.65 11.39
N THR A 132 -3.23 -0.64 11.22
CA THR A 132 -4.14 -1.40 12.07
C THR A 132 -3.46 -2.67 12.58
N GLY A 133 -4.05 -3.31 13.54
CA GLY A 133 -3.53 -4.53 14.15
C GLY A 133 -3.45 -4.44 15.67
N ALA A 134 -2.87 -5.46 16.29
CA ALA A 134 -2.77 -5.57 17.74
C ALA A 134 -1.66 -4.69 18.37
N ALA A 135 -0.79 -4.11 17.56
CA ALA A 135 0.27 -3.26 18.07
C ALA A 135 -0.26 -1.89 18.53
N PRO A 136 0.17 -1.37 19.66
CA PRO A 136 -0.14 -0.01 20.07
C PRO A 136 0.41 0.99 19.02
N PRO A 137 -0.13 2.23 18.94
CA PRO A 137 0.33 3.20 17.96
C PRO A 137 1.85 3.44 17.97
N ASP A 138 2.51 3.21 19.10
CA ASP A 138 3.96 3.42 19.25
C ASP A 138 4.80 2.14 19.03
N GLY A 139 4.18 1.00 18.67
CA GLY A 139 4.84 -0.30 18.54
C GLY A 139 5.26 -0.67 17.11
N TYR A 140 5.48 0.30 16.24
CA TYR A 140 5.88 0.03 14.85
C TYR A 140 7.37 0.32 14.63
N GLU A 141 8.05 -0.60 13.94
CA GLU A 141 9.46 -0.47 13.57
C GLU A 141 9.60 -0.30 12.06
N ILE A 142 10.47 0.63 11.64
CA ILE A 142 10.83 0.79 10.22
C ILE A 142 11.47 -0.51 9.74
N GLY A 143 11.08 -0.97 8.56
CA GLY A 143 11.55 -2.23 8.01
C GLY A 143 10.65 -3.44 8.32
N MET A 144 9.66 -3.32 9.22
CA MET A 144 8.76 -4.44 9.50
C MET A 144 7.86 -4.78 8.30
N PRO A 145 7.52 -6.07 8.10
CA PRO A 145 6.63 -6.49 7.03
C PRO A 145 5.19 -6.00 7.30
N MET A 146 4.53 -5.54 6.24
CA MET A 146 3.19 -4.99 6.27
C MET A 146 2.31 -5.63 5.22
N TRP A 147 1.04 -5.83 5.57
CA TRP A 147 0.02 -6.42 4.71
C TRP A 147 -1.14 -5.46 4.51
N LEU A 148 -1.62 -5.36 3.29
CA LEU A 148 -2.85 -4.65 2.98
C LEU A 148 -4.04 -5.36 3.61
N VAL A 149 -4.84 -4.60 4.34
CA VAL A 149 -6.11 -5.05 4.91
C VAL A 149 -7.22 -4.06 4.57
N ILE A 150 -8.45 -4.53 4.54
CA ILE A 150 -9.62 -3.67 4.46
C ILE A 150 -10.33 -3.73 5.80
N GLU A 151 -10.67 -2.57 6.36
CA GLU A 151 -11.34 -2.47 7.65
C GLU A 151 -12.56 -1.55 7.59
N PRO A 152 -13.53 -1.74 8.50
CA PRO A 152 -14.64 -0.80 8.63
C PRO A 152 -14.10 0.55 9.14
N PHE A 153 -14.56 1.63 8.52
CA PHE A 153 -14.21 2.98 8.90
C PHE A 153 -15.46 3.81 9.15
N PRO A 154 -15.71 4.27 10.40
CA PRO A 154 -16.83 5.13 10.71
C PRO A 154 -16.57 6.55 10.18
N ARG A 155 -17.54 7.12 9.46
CA ARG A 155 -17.51 8.48 8.96
C ARG A 155 -18.23 9.44 9.89
N SER A 156 -17.97 10.74 9.73
CA SER A 156 -18.61 11.81 10.50
C SER A 156 -20.12 11.92 10.29
N ASP A 157 -20.65 11.39 9.20
CA ASP A 157 -22.09 11.32 8.90
C ASP A 157 -22.80 10.12 9.55
N GLY A 158 -22.11 9.35 10.37
CA GLY A 158 -22.62 8.14 11.04
C GLY A 158 -22.62 6.89 10.17
N THR A 159 -22.23 6.97 8.90
CA THR A 159 -22.12 5.80 8.04
C THR A 159 -20.80 5.05 8.28
N THR A 160 -20.78 3.76 7.93
CA THR A 160 -19.56 2.95 7.98
C THR A 160 -19.22 2.52 6.56
N VAL A 161 -17.95 2.71 6.18
CA VAL A 161 -17.42 2.37 4.85
C VAL A 161 -16.25 1.40 4.98
N ALA A 162 -15.92 0.72 3.89
CA ALA A 162 -14.71 -0.09 3.80
C ALA A 162 -13.52 0.81 3.42
N ALA A 163 -12.48 0.82 4.23
CA ALA A 163 -11.26 1.57 3.95
C ALA A 163 -10.04 0.65 3.97
N TYR A 164 -9.04 0.97 3.16
CA TYR A 164 -7.78 0.25 3.20
C TYR A 164 -6.90 0.71 4.37
N ALA A 165 -6.13 -0.21 4.90
CA ALA A 165 -5.13 0.02 5.93
C ALA A 165 -4.00 -1.01 5.78
N PHE A 166 -2.94 -0.87 6.58
CA PHE A 166 -1.86 -1.84 6.63
C PHE A 166 -1.72 -2.41 8.03
N ALA A 167 -1.65 -3.73 8.13
CA ALA A 167 -1.40 -4.46 9.37
C ALA A 167 0.01 -5.06 9.37
N PRO A 168 0.64 -5.25 10.55
CA PRO A 168 1.86 -6.04 10.66
C PRO A 168 1.67 -7.43 10.05
N GLY A 169 2.59 -7.83 9.21
CA GLY A 169 2.65 -9.16 8.64
C GLY A 169 3.33 -10.17 9.57
N PRO A 170 3.27 -11.47 9.29
CA PRO A 170 4.03 -12.47 10.03
C PRO A 170 5.53 -12.22 9.87
N ALA A 171 6.28 -12.32 10.96
CA ALA A 171 7.73 -12.25 10.94
C ALA A 171 8.30 -13.36 10.03
N GLY A 172 9.10 -13.00 9.01
CA GLY A 172 9.80 -13.99 8.21
C GLY A 172 9.93 -13.76 6.71
N ARG A 173 9.38 -12.69 6.14
CA ARG A 173 9.66 -12.32 4.74
C ARG A 173 10.13 -10.87 4.66
N GLY A 174 11.36 -10.65 5.09
CA GLY A 174 12.05 -9.38 4.87
C GLY A 174 12.42 -9.25 3.39
N GLY A 175 11.59 -8.58 2.61
CA GLY A 175 12.02 -8.02 1.35
C GLY A 175 13.06 -6.94 1.66
N ASN A 176 14.24 -7.05 1.08
CA ASN A 176 15.28 -6.03 1.16
C ASN A 176 14.71 -4.68 0.69
N PRO A 177 14.80 -3.57 1.45
CA PRO A 177 14.34 -2.29 0.99
C PRO A 177 15.15 -1.91 -0.26
N ALA A 178 14.47 -1.89 -1.40
CA ALA A 178 15.06 -1.40 -2.64
C ALA A 178 15.55 0.03 -2.40
N GLY A 179 16.84 0.23 -2.64
CA GLY A 179 17.70 1.36 -2.38
C GLY A 179 17.05 2.73 -2.19
N ALA A 180 17.43 3.40 -1.13
CA ALA A 180 17.25 4.82 -0.97
C ALA A 180 17.75 5.56 -2.22
N PRO A 181 17.05 6.63 -2.69
CA PRO A 181 17.57 7.45 -3.79
C PRO A 181 18.91 8.03 -3.36
N GLY A 182 19.96 7.69 -4.11
CA GLY A 182 21.34 8.14 -3.85
C GLY A 182 21.40 9.65 -3.77
N GLU A 183 22.01 10.15 -2.70
CA GLU A 183 22.44 11.53 -2.58
C GLU A 183 23.37 11.84 -3.75
N GLY A 184 22.95 12.78 -4.61
CA GLY A 184 23.76 13.30 -5.70
C GLY A 184 25.00 13.98 -5.13
N SER A 185 26.15 13.37 -5.36
CA SER A 185 27.46 13.99 -5.11
C SER A 185 27.61 15.20 -6.00
N SER A 186 27.66 16.39 -5.40
CA SER A 186 28.14 17.61 -6.03
C SER A 186 29.66 17.54 -6.15
N ALA A 187 30.13 17.62 -7.35
CA ALA A 187 31.54 18.04 -7.69
C ALA A 187 31.46 19.19 -8.70
#